data_7dd6593c1c1ca39a9db91dc6efbbf911
#
_entry.id   7dd6593c1c1ca39a9db91dc6efbbf911
#
_cell.length_a   1.000
_cell.length_b   1.000
_cell.length_c   1.000
_cell.angle_alpha   90.00
_cell.angle_beta   90.00
_cell.angle_gamma   90.00
#
_symmetry.space_group_name_H-M   'P 1'
#
loop_
_entity.id
_entity.type
_entity.pdbx_description
1 polymer ?
#
loop_
_entity_poly.entity_id
_entity_poly.type
_entity_poly.pdbx_seq_one_letter_code
_entity_poly.pdbx_strand_id
1 'polypeptide(L)'
;MKAIASVSVAPVRAENSDRAEIVTQLLFGESCDILEVDKNWTKIKIHFDGYEGWVDTKQISPISDADFIKRKTKTVTENFINYQENGEKTLLSIGSEIELDNQEDTKNNFDKENLKKTALEFLNVPYLWGGRSFFGIDCSGFTQIVYKVNGIQLPRDAYQQAEVGEVLDFVEEAEIGDLAFFENEEGRIIHVGIMLENQKIIHAHGKVRIDDLDCIGIFNKDQNKHTHKLRFVKRICPNP
;
A
#
# COMPACT_ATOMS: atom_id res chain seq x y z
N MET A 1 0.40 17.17 17.63
CA MET A 1 -1.07 17.07 17.46
C MET A 1 -1.35 15.96 16.47
N LYS A 2 -2.40 15.17 16.67
CA LYS A 2 -2.75 14.04 15.80
C LYS A 2 -4.01 14.34 14.98
N ALA A 3 -4.12 13.67 13.84
CA ALA A 3 -5.31 13.72 12.99
C ALA A 3 -5.61 12.34 12.38
N ILE A 4 -6.82 12.17 11.87
CA ILE A 4 -7.28 11.01 11.10
C ILE A 4 -7.84 11.46 9.75
N ALA A 5 -7.69 10.64 8.71
CA ALA A 5 -8.32 10.90 7.43
C ALA A 5 -9.84 10.79 7.55
N SER A 6 -10.57 11.83 7.14
CA SER A 6 -12.02 11.92 7.22
C SER A 6 -12.72 11.73 5.86
N VAL A 7 -11.95 11.52 4.80
CA VAL A 7 -12.44 11.25 3.44
C VAL A 7 -11.99 9.84 3.00
N SER A 8 -12.65 9.28 2.00
CA SER A 8 -12.34 7.94 1.47
C SER A 8 -10.85 7.76 1.17
N VAL A 9 -10.28 8.73 0.46
CA VAL A 9 -8.86 8.77 0.07
C VAL A 9 -8.41 10.22 0.04
N ALA A 10 -7.41 10.58 0.84
CA ALA A 10 -6.78 11.89 0.84
C ALA A 10 -5.43 11.81 0.10
N PRO A 11 -5.23 12.52 -1.04
CA PRO A 11 -3.93 12.62 -1.67
C PRO A 11 -2.92 13.30 -0.76
N VAL A 12 -1.77 12.67 -0.57
CA VAL A 12 -0.62 13.27 0.12
C VAL A 12 0.40 13.69 -0.93
N ARG A 13 0.84 14.93 -0.88
CA ARG A 13 1.64 15.57 -1.92
C ARG A 13 3.04 15.93 -1.45
N ALA A 14 3.97 16.03 -2.39
CA ALA A 14 5.33 16.46 -2.12
C ALA A 14 5.42 17.90 -1.59
N GLU A 15 4.50 18.77 -2.05
CA GLU A 15 4.44 20.19 -1.68
C GLU A 15 3.00 20.60 -1.37
N ASN A 16 2.82 21.75 -0.69
CA ASN A 16 1.53 22.33 -0.30
C ASN A 16 0.76 22.96 -1.47
N SER A 17 0.52 22.18 -2.53
CA SER A 17 -0.12 22.64 -3.76
C SER A 17 -0.92 21.52 -4.45
N ASP A 18 -2.09 21.85 -5.01
CA ASP A 18 -2.89 20.93 -5.84
C ASP A 18 -2.18 20.45 -7.11
N ARG A 19 -1.14 21.17 -7.54
CA ARG A 19 -0.34 20.83 -8.73
C ARG A 19 0.89 19.99 -8.40
N ALA A 20 1.21 19.85 -7.11
CA ALA A 20 2.34 19.04 -6.68
C ALA A 20 2.08 17.54 -6.92
N GLU A 21 3.17 16.81 -7.05
CA GLU A 21 3.15 15.35 -7.20
C GLU A 21 2.42 14.69 -6.02
N ILE A 22 1.55 13.73 -6.32
CA ILE A 22 0.98 12.82 -5.32
C ILE A 22 2.04 11.77 -5.01
N VAL A 23 2.57 11.80 -3.80
CA VAL A 23 3.62 10.86 -3.36
C VAL A 23 3.05 9.63 -2.67
N THR A 24 1.88 9.78 -2.03
CA THR A 24 1.12 8.68 -1.41
C THR A 24 -0.34 9.10 -1.18
N GLN A 25 -1.12 8.22 -0.58
CA GLN A 25 -2.50 8.47 -0.17
C GLN A 25 -2.67 8.09 1.30
N LEU A 26 -3.45 8.89 2.04
CA LEU A 26 -3.94 8.54 3.36
C LEU A 26 -5.38 8.03 3.21
N LEU A 27 -5.64 6.80 3.63
CA LEU A 27 -6.96 6.18 3.51
C LEU A 27 -7.83 6.56 4.71
N PHE A 28 -9.16 6.48 4.54
CA PHE A 28 -10.12 6.77 5.62
C PHE A 28 -9.72 6.09 6.92
N GLY A 29 -9.74 6.86 8.00
CA GLY A 29 -9.44 6.40 9.34
C GLY A 29 -7.94 6.22 9.63
N GLU A 30 -7.04 6.17 8.64
CA GLU A 30 -5.60 6.18 8.94
C GLU A 30 -5.21 7.45 9.69
N SER A 31 -4.30 7.30 10.62
CA SER A 31 -3.88 8.38 11.52
C SER A 31 -2.50 8.92 11.18
N CYS A 32 -2.28 10.18 11.55
CA CYS A 32 -1.01 10.88 11.32
C CYS A 32 -0.70 11.88 12.44
N ASP A 33 0.57 12.24 12.55
CA ASP A 33 1.00 13.42 13.30
C ASP A 33 0.93 14.65 12.39
N ILE A 34 0.45 15.78 12.93
CA ILE A 34 0.52 17.10 12.30
C ILE A 34 1.89 17.70 12.63
N LEU A 35 2.70 17.94 11.60
CA LEU A 35 4.03 18.53 11.71
C LEU A 35 4.01 20.05 11.53
N GLU A 36 3.25 20.52 10.52
CA GLU A 36 3.19 21.92 10.13
C GLU A 36 1.82 22.24 9.53
N VAL A 37 1.34 23.48 9.66
CA VAL A 37 0.12 23.96 9.00
C VAL A 37 0.48 25.24 8.24
N ASP A 38 0.24 25.23 6.92
CA ASP A 38 0.36 26.41 6.04
C ASP A 38 -0.93 26.64 5.26
N LYS A 39 -1.70 27.64 5.68
CA LYS A 39 -2.99 28.01 5.09
C LYS A 39 -3.98 26.83 5.05
N ASN A 40 -4.24 26.30 3.84
CA ASN A 40 -5.16 25.19 3.59
C ASN A 40 -4.46 23.82 3.56
N TRP A 41 -3.16 23.79 3.84
CA TRP A 41 -2.34 22.58 3.77
C TRP A 41 -1.78 22.23 5.13
N THR A 42 -1.72 20.93 5.38
CA THR A 42 -1.12 20.38 6.60
C THR A 42 -0.04 19.39 6.20
N LYS A 43 1.20 19.62 6.67
CA LYS A 43 2.27 18.63 6.58
C LYS A 43 2.05 17.57 7.64
N ILE A 44 2.02 16.32 7.24
CA ILE A 44 1.73 15.20 8.11
C ILE A 44 2.85 14.17 8.08
N LYS A 45 2.90 13.34 9.15
CA LYS A 45 3.64 12.09 9.19
C LYS A 45 2.66 10.96 9.46
N ILE A 46 2.51 10.06 8.50
CA ILE A 46 1.57 8.92 8.57
C ILE A 46 2.08 7.93 9.62
N HIS A 47 1.21 7.46 10.53
CA HIS A 47 1.62 6.53 11.58
C HIS A 47 1.91 5.13 11.03
N PHE A 48 1.24 4.73 9.95
CA PHE A 48 1.39 3.40 9.39
C PHE A 48 2.82 3.13 8.87
N ASP A 49 3.41 4.05 8.12
CA ASP A 49 4.68 3.84 7.42
C ASP A 49 5.73 4.94 7.70
N GLY A 50 5.35 5.97 8.45
CA GLY A 50 6.22 7.11 8.75
C GLY A 50 6.39 8.09 7.58
N TYR A 51 5.64 7.91 6.47
CA TYR A 51 5.76 8.76 5.29
C TYR A 51 5.33 10.20 5.59
N GLU A 52 6.07 11.17 5.06
CA GLU A 52 5.78 12.59 5.25
C GLU A 52 5.34 13.24 3.95
N GLY A 53 4.39 14.17 4.04
CA GLY A 53 3.93 14.97 2.91
C GLY A 53 2.82 15.91 3.30
N TRP A 54 2.24 16.58 2.32
CA TRP A 54 1.23 17.61 2.48
C TRP A 54 -0.17 17.09 2.10
N VAL A 55 -1.16 17.33 2.95
CA VAL A 55 -2.57 17.01 2.72
C VAL A 55 -3.42 18.28 2.81
N ASP A 56 -4.50 18.37 2.04
CA ASP A 56 -5.50 19.44 2.23
C ASP A 56 -6.09 19.31 3.64
N THR A 57 -5.99 20.36 4.44
CA THR A 57 -6.44 20.40 5.84
C THR A 57 -7.91 19.97 6.01
N LYS A 58 -8.74 20.16 4.98
CA LYS A 58 -10.16 19.76 4.98
C LYS A 58 -10.38 18.25 4.90
N GLN A 59 -9.34 17.47 4.58
CA GLN A 59 -9.44 16.01 4.38
C GLN A 59 -9.02 15.22 5.62
N ILE A 60 -8.57 15.92 6.66
CA ILE A 60 -8.19 15.32 7.94
C ILE A 60 -8.94 15.99 9.09
N SER A 61 -9.25 15.23 10.12
CA SER A 61 -9.90 15.71 11.34
C SER A 61 -8.94 15.57 12.52
N PRO A 62 -8.63 16.66 13.25
CA PRO A 62 -7.84 16.59 14.47
C PRO A 62 -8.48 15.66 15.51
N ILE A 63 -7.66 14.90 16.22
CA ILE A 63 -8.08 14.03 17.31
C ILE A 63 -7.26 14.35 18.58
N SER A 64 -7.91 14.29 19.74
CA SER A 64 -7.20 14.46 21.01
C SER A 64 -6.31 13.24 21.30
N ASP A 65 -5.22 13.44 22.05
CA ASP A 65 -4.36 12.31 22.45
C ASP A 65 -5.14 11.30 23.31
N ALA A 66 -6.09 11.76 24.11
CA ALA A 66 -6.92 10.90 24.95
C ALA A 66 -7.86 10.01 24.11
N ASP A 67 -8.46 10.54 23.06
CA ASP A 67 -9.33 9.79 22.16
C ASP A 67 -8.51 8.89 21.23
N PHE A 68 -7.36 9.36 20.75
CA PHE A 68 -6.44 8.54 19.97
C PHE A 68 -5.97 7.28 20.71
N ILE A 69 -5.62 7.39 22.00
CA ILE A 69 -5.19 6.23 22.82
C ILE A 69 -6.34 5.23 23.02
N LYS A 70 -7.59 5.71 23.08
CA LYS A 70 -8.77 4.84 23.26
C LYS A 70 -9.23 4.19 21.95
N ARG A 71 -8.81 4.75 20.81
CA ARG A 71 -9.25 4.34 19.50
C ARG A 71 -8.81 2.90 19.20
N LYS A 72 -9.75 2.07 18.86
CA LYS A 72 -9.53 0.71 18.34
C LYS A 72 -10.09 0.66 16.93
N THR A 73 -9.30 0.18 16.00
CA THR A 73 -9.69 0.10 14.60
C THR A 73 -9.52 -1.29 14.04
N LYS A 74 -10.29 -1.60 13.00
CA LYS A 74 -10.04 -2.73 12.13
C LYS A 74 -9.77 -2.23 10.71
N THR A 75 -8.91 -2.96 10.00
CA THR A 75 -8.64 -2.71 8.59
C THR A 75 -9.77 -3.30 7.74
N VAL A 76 -10.26 -2.52 6.77
CA VAL A 76 -11.20 -2.99 5.74
C VAL A 76 -10.46 -3.97 4.83
N THR A 77 -10.97 -5.19 4.71
CA THR A 77 -10.38 -6.28 3.93
C THR A 77 -11.11 -6.54 2.60
N GLU A 78 -12.32 -6.02 2.45
CA GLU A 78 -13.08 -6.05 1.20
C GLU A 78 -12.57 -4.98 0.24
N ASN A 79 -12.67 -5.20 -1.06
CA ASN A 79 -12.21 -4.28 -2.11
C ASN A 79 -12.72 -2.86 -1.89
N PHE A 80 -13.99 -2.75 -1.51
CA PHE A 80 -14.62 -1.53 -1.02
C PHE A 80 -15.87 -1.86 -0.21
N ILE A 81 -16.21 -0.97 0.72
CA ILE A 81 -17.44 -1.04 1.50
C ILE A 81 -18.18 0.29 1.46
N ASN A 82 -19.51 0.22 1.57
CA ASN A 82 -20.33 1.40 1.85
C ASN A 82 -20.37 1.60 3.37
N TYR A 83 -19.59 2.55 3.86
CA TYR A 83 -19.55 2.91 5.27
C TYR A 83 -20.54 4.04 5.55
N GLN A 84 -21.26 3.96 6.65
CA GLN A 84 -22.21 4.99 7.06
C GLN A 84 -21.89 5.46 8.47
N GLU A 85 -21.65 6.75 8.60
CA GLU A 85 -21.39 7.41 9.86
C GLU A 85 -22.16 8.73 9.92
N ASN A 86 -22.81 9.02 11.05
CA ASN A 86 -23.59 10.27 11.27
C ASN A 86 -24.60 10.61 10.15
N GLY A 87 -25.14 9.57 9.46
CA GLY A 87 -26.10 9.72 8.36
C GLY A 87 -25.45 9.97 6.98
N GLU A 88 -24.15 10.13 6.91
CA GLU A 88 -23.40 10.26 5.66
C GLU A 88 -22.89 8.89 5.17
N LYS A 89 -22.88 8.71 3.86
CA LYS A 89 -22.35 7.49 3.22
C LYS A 89 -21.04 7.77 2.54
N THR A 90 -20.04 6.97 2.84
CA THR A 90 -18.70 7.04 2.23
C THR A 90 -18.32 5.69 1.66
N LEU A 91 -17.83 5.65 0.42
CA LEU A 91 -17.25 4.45 -0.17
C LEU A 91 -15.80 4.33 0.28
N LEU A 92 -15.51 3.32 1.10
CA LEU A 92 -14.17 3.08 1.62
C LEU A 92 -13.46 1.99 0.82
N SER A 93 -12.19 2.22 0.53
CA SER A 93 -11.30 1.25 -0.12
C SER A 93 -10.77 0.24 0.89
N ILE A 94 -10.41 -0.94 0.41
CA ILE A 94 -9.54 -1.89 1.12
C ILE A 94 -8.33 -1.16 1.71
N GLY A 95 -7.93 -1.54 2.93
CA GLY A 95 -6.84 -0.90 3.68
C GLY A 95 -7.26 0.30 4.52
N SER A 96 -8.50 0.84 4.36
CA SER A 96 -9.08 1.85 5.26
C SER A 96 -9.24 1.31 6.68
N GLU A 97 -9.36 2.20 7.65
CA GLU A 97 -9.51 1.83 9.06
C GLU A 97 -10.83 2.35 9.60
N ILE A 98 -11.66 1.45 10.14
CA ILE A 98 -12.93 1.80 10.78
C ILE A 98 -12.89 1.48 12.27
N GLU A 99 -13.58 2.29 13.08
CA GLU A 99 -13.63 2.08 14.52
C GLU A 99 -14.43 0.81 14.86
N LEU A 100 -13.98 0.13 15.91
CA LEU A 100 -14.64 -1.05 16.44
C LEU A 100 -15.60 -0.64 17.56
N ASP A 101 -16.87 -1.03 17.43
CA ASP A 101 -17.89 -0.80 18.48
C ASP A 101 -17.71 -1.71 19.69
N ASN A 102 -17.00 -2.85 19.54
CA ASN A 102 -16.78 -3.85 20.60
C ASN A 102 -15.37 -4.45 20.53
N GLN A 103 -14.97 -5.14 21.62
CA GLN A 103 -13.65 -5.77 21.79
C GLN A 103 -13.51 -7.07 20.94
N GLU A 104 -13.59 -6.98 19.65
CA GLU A 104 -13.19 -8.08 18.78
C GLU A 104 -11.69 -7.98 18.50
N ASP A 105 -10.94 -8.91 19.05
CA ASP A 105 -9.50 -9.04 18.81
C ASP A 105 -9.31 -9.72 17.45
N THR A 106 -9.19 -8.95 16.39
CA THR A 106 -8.89 -9.48 15.05
C THR A 106 -7.37 -9.70 14.91
N LYS A 107 -6.88 -10.80 15.47
CA LYS A 107 -5.53 -11.27 15.10
C LYS A 107 -5.60 -11.86 13.70
N ASN A 108 -5.19 -11.10 12.70
CA ASN A 108 -4.92 -11.63 11.38
C ASN A 108 -3.61 -12.45 11.47
N ASN A 109 -3.73 -13.78 11.50
CA ASN A 109 -2.58 -14.63 11.26
C ASN A 109 -2.21 -14.51 9.78
N PHE A 110 -0.94 -14.21 9.51
CA PHE A 110 -0.42 -14.21 8.15
C PHE A 110 -0.62 -15.60 7.50
N ASP A 111 -1.23 -15.59 6.31
CA ASP A 111 -1.45 -16.77 5.49
C ASP A 111 -1.19 -16.43 4.03
N LYS A 112 -0.31 -17.20 3.37
CA LYS A 112 0.09 -16.99 1.97
C LYS A 112 -1.09 -17.08 0.99
N GLU A 113 -2.05 -17.98 1.24
CA GLU A 113 -3.24 -18.12 0.39
C GLU A 113 -4.16 -16.90 0.53
N ASN A 114 -4.33 -16.36 1.74
CA ASN A 114 -5.07 -15.11 1.96
C ASN A 114 -4.38 -13.93 1.30
N LEU A 115 -3.04 -13.85 1.38
CA LEU A 115 -2.26 -12.81 0.71
C LEU A 115 -2.46 -12.88 -0.80
N LYS A 116 -2.34 -14.06 -1.40
CA LYS A 116 -2.59 -14.30 -2.83
C LYS A 116 -4.01 -13.91 -3.21
N LYS A 117 -5.01 -14.36 -2.44
CA LYS A 117 -6.42 -14.01 -2.68
C LYS A 117 -6.59 -12.49 -2.68
N THR A 118 -6.06 -11.79 -1.67
CA THR A 118 -6.09 -10.32 -1.60
C THR A 118 -5.43 -9.69 -2.82
N ALA A 119 -4.26 -10.18 -3.24
CA ALA A 119 -3.56 -9.66 -4.40
C ALA A 119 -4.39 -9.82 -5.70
N LEU A 120 -5.02 -10.98 -5.90
CA LEU A 120 -5.85 -11.27 -7.07
C LEU A 120 -7.11 -10.40 -7.16
N GLU A 121 -7.66 -9.96 -6.04
CA GLU A 121 -8.80 -9.03 -6.02
C GLU A 121 -8.48 -7.67 -6.68
N PHE A 122 -7.20 -7.27 -6.74
CA PHE A 122 -6.78 -6.05 -7.40
C PHE A 122 -6.61 -6.16 -8.93
N LEU A 123 -6.80 -7.35 -9.53
CA LEU A 123 -6.65 -7.50 -10.98
C LEU A 123 -7.46 -6.45 -11.75
N ASN A 124 -6.79 -5.81 -12.73
CA ASN A 124 -7.30 -4.73 -13.56
C ASN A 124 -7.54 -3.37 -12.85
N VAL A 125 -7.24 -3.22 -11.57
CA VAL A 125 -7.21 -1.90 -10.94
C VAL A 125 -6.20 -1.03 -11.69
N PRO A 126 -6.56 0.22 -12.09
CA PRO A 126 -5.69 1.07 -12.88
C PRO A 126 -4.43 1.49 -12.11
N TYR A 127 -3.31 1.60 -12.84
CA TYR A 127 -2.10 2.20 -12.28
C TYR A 127 -2.31 3.69 -12.02
N LEU A 128 -1.98 4.12 -10.81
CA LEU A 128 -1.96 5.51 -10.41
C LEU A 128 -0.69 5.78 -9.60
N TRP A 129 0.18 6.65 -10.09
CA TRP A 129 1.37 7.08 -9.34
C TRP A 129 0.99 7.67 -7.97
N GLY A 130 1.64 7.23 -6.91
CA GLY A 130 1.30 7.60 -5.54
C GLY A 130 0.05 6.91 -4.99
N GLY A 131 -0.63 6.08 -5.77
CA GLY A 131 -1.89 5.42 -5.37
C GLY A 131 -1.68 4.29 -4.35
N ARG A 132 -2.62 4.20 -3.39
CA ARG A 132 -2.70 3.13 -2.35
C ARG A 132 -4.11 2.58 -2.19
N SER A 133 -5.01 2.79 -3.14
CA SER A 133 -6.42 2.43 -3.01
C SER A 133 -6.90 1.55 -4.15
N PHE A 134 -8.05 0.90 -3.97
CA PHE A 134 -8.72 0.15 -5.03
C PHE A 134 -9.16 1.04 -6.22
N PHE A 135 -9.18 2.36 -6.03
CA PHE A 135 -9.53 3.32 -7.09
C PHE A 135 -8.36 3.69 -8.00
N GLY A 136 -7.15 3.28 -7.66
CA GLY A 136 -5.90 3.48 -8.39
C GLY A 136 -4.71 3.20 -7.48
N ILE A 137 -3.71 2.48 -8.01
CA ILE A 137 -2.62 1.95 -7.19
C ILE A 137 -1.30 1.91 -7.97
N ASP A 138 -0.17 2.24 -7.33
CA ASP A 138 1.16 2.01 -7.91
C ASP A 138 1.76 0.68 -7.45
N CYS A 139 2.97 0.37 -7.90
CA CYS A 139 3.58 -0.93 -7.63
C CYS A 139 3.84 -1.19 -6.14
N SER A 140 4.42 -0.23 -5.44
CA SER A 140 4.73 -0.36 -4.01
C SER A 140 3.52 -0.12 -3.11
N GLY A 141 2.56 0.73 -3.53
CA GLY A 141 1.27 0.88 -2.87
C GLY A 141 0.45 -0.41 -2.93
N PHE A 142 0.50 -1.13 -4.06
CA PHE A 142 -0.14 -2.43 -4.22
C PHE A 142 0.43 -3.46 -3.23
N THR A 143 1.75 -3.65 -3.22
CA THR A 143 2.37 -4.58 -2.28
C THR A 143 2.09 -4.16 -0.84
N GLN A 144 2.19 -2.86 -0.52
CA GLN A 144 1.95 -2.34 0.81
C GLN A 144 0.53 -2.63 1.31
N ILE A 145 -0.51 -2.39 0.49
CA ILE A 145 -1.90 -2.64 0.89
C ILE A 145 -2.20 -4.13 1.02
N VAL A 146 -1.73 -4.96 0.08
CA VAL A 146 -1.90 -6.42 0.17
C VAL A 146 -1.29 -6.96 1.46
N TYR A 147 -0.09 -6.51 1.82
CA TYR A 147 0.55 -6.91 3.07
C TYR A 147 -0.13 -6.32 4.32
N LYS A 148 -0.57 -5.04 4.28
CA LYS A 148 -1.30 -4.39 5.38
C LYS A 148 -2.52 -5.19 5.83
N VAL A 149 -3.38 -5.60 4.88
CA VAL A 149 -4.60 -6.36 5.20
C VAL A 149 -4.31 -7.80 5.67
N ASN A 150 -3.10 -8.29 5.42
CA ASN A 150 -2.61 -9.58 5.94
C ASN A 150 -1.74 -9.41 7.21
N GLY A 151 -1.79 -8.24 7.86
CA GLY A 151 -1.17 -8.00 9.16
C GLY A 151 0.33 -7.69 9.12
N ILE A 152 0.90 -7.44 7.94
CA ILE A 152 2.33 -7.12 7.78
C ILE A 152 2.48 -5.67 7.32
N GLN A 153 3.31 -4.90 8.02
CA GLN A 153 3.62 -3.53 7.67
C GLN A 153 4.83 -3.48 6.72
N LEU A 154 4.64 -2.83 5.57
CA LEU A 154 5.71 -2.51 4.63
C LEU A 154 5.90 -1.00 4.51
N PRO A 155 7.14 -0.52 4.22
CA PRO A 155 7.37 0.87 3.84
C PRO A 155 6.62 1.25 2.56
N ARG A 156 6.53 2.57 2.28
CA ARG A 156 5.76 3.07 1.13
C ARG A 156 6.45 2.84 -0.20
N ASP A 157 7.73 3.13 -0.30
CA ASP A 157 8.43 3.13 -1.58
C ASP A 157 9.12 1.79 -1.87
N ALA A 158 9.17 1.40 -3.14
CA ALA A 158 9.76 0.12 -3.57
C ALA A 158 11.21 -0.06 -3.10
N TYR A 159 12.02 1.02 -3.14
CA TYR A 159 13.41 0.94 -2.67
C TYR A 159 13.51 0.73 -1.15
N GLN A 160 12.57 1.25 -0.37
CA GLN A 160 12.49 1.01 1.07
C GLN A 160 11.99 -0.41 1.38
N GLN A 161 11.01 -0.90 0.61
CA GLN A 161 10.56 -2.30 0.72
C GLN A 161 11.69 -3.28 0.40
N ALA A 162 12.58 -2.91 -0.51
CA ALA A 162 13.76 -3.70 -0.83
C ALA A 162 14.78 -3.84 0.32
N GLU A 163 14.68 -3.02 1.36
CA GLU A 163 15.51 -3.15 2.57
C GLU A 163 14.94 -4.19 3.57
N VAL A 164 13.67 -4.63 3.37
CA VAL A 164 12.98 -5.56 4.28
C VAL A 164 13.11 -7.00 3.79
N GLY A 165 13.18 -7.96 4.71
CA GLY A 165 13.18 -9.40 4.41
C GLY A 165 14.54 -9.95 3.96
N GLU A 166 14.56 -11.24 3.62
CA GLU A 166 15.75 -12.01 3.26
C GLU A 166 15.82 -12.21 1.75
N VAL A 167 17.00 -12.02 1.17
CA VAL A 167 17.24 -12.26 -0.27
C VAL A 167 17.26 -13.76 -0.54
N LEU A 168 16.60 -14.21 -1.59
CA LEU A 168 16.68 -15.57 -2.09
C LEU A 168 17.87 -15.70 -3.05
N ASP A 169 18.58 -16.84 -2.98
CA ASP A 169 19.73 -17.10 -3.86
C ASP A 169 19.30 -17.32 -5.33
N PHE A 170 18.16 -17.98 -5.51
CA PHE A 170 17.61 -18.29 -6.84
C PHE A 170 16.14 -17.88 -6.97
N VAL A 171 15.75 -17.41 -8.15
CA VAL A 171 14.35 -17.02 -8.43
C VAL A 171 13.39 -18.21 -8.36
N GLU A 172 13.90 -19.42 -8.61
CA GLU A 172 13.15 -20.68 -8.54
C GLU A 172 12.72 -21.05 -7.11
N GLU A 173 13.36 -20.48 -6.08
CA GLU A 173 13.01 -20.67 -4.68
C GLU A 173 11.84 -19.78 -4.23
N ALA A 174 11.42 -18.86 -5.11
CA ALA A 174 10.34 -17.95 -4.81
C ALA A 174 9.00 -18.67 -4.61
N GLU A 175 8.34 -18.30 -3.54
CA GLU A 175 7.04 -18.81 -3.16
C GLU A 175 5.97 -17.70 -3.25
N ILE A 176 4.70 -18.09 -3.12
CA ILE A 176 3.59 -17.13 -3.02
C ILE A 176 3.90 -16.12 -1.92
N GLY A 177 3.77 -14.84 -2.26
CA GLY A 177 3.95 -13.74 -1.31
C GLY A 177 5.36 -13.17 -1.27
N ASP A 178 6.39 -13.84 -1.81
CA ASP A 178 7.71 -13.24 -1.91
C ASP A 178 7.67 -12.00 -2.81
N LEU A 179 8.51 -11.00 -2.56
CA LEU A 179 8.57 -9.76 -3.33
C LEU A 179 9.73 -9.78 -4.32
N ALA A 180 9.44 -9.59 -5.60
CA ALA A 180 10.43 -9.38 -6.64
C ALA A 180 10.67 -7.89 -6.89
N PHE A 181 11.94 -7.49 -6.90
CA PHE A 181 12.38 -6.10 -7.06
C PHE A 181 13.15 -5.92 -8.35
N PHE A 182 12.90 -4.79 -9.00
CA PHE A 182 13.41 -4.49 -10.34
C PHE A 182 14.17 -3.18 -10.35
N GLU A 183 15.27 -3.15 -11.09
CA GLU A 183 16.17 -2.00 -11.15
C GLU A 183 16.15 -1.31 -12.53
N ASN A 184 16.54 -0.05 -12.54
CA ASN A 184 16.86 0.68 -13.75
C ASN A 184 18.33 0.46 -14.15
N GLU A 185 18.78 1.11 -15.23
CA GLU A 185 20.16 1.01 -15.74
C GLU A 185 21.21 1.49 -14.73
N GLU A 186 20.80 2.35 -13.77
CA GLU A 186 21.67 2.88 -12.71
C GLU A 186 21.72 1.97 -11.47
N GLY A 187 20.99 0.82 -11.48
CA GLY A 187 20.90 -0.11 -10.35
C GLY A 187 19.96 0.34 -9.23
N ARG A 188 19.14 1.36 -9.45
CA ARG A 188 18.13 1.82 -8.47
C ARG A 188 16.88 0.98 -8.58
N ILE A 189 16.33 0.60 -7.44
CA ILE A 189 15.02 -0.09 -7.39
C ILE A 189 13.93 0.89 -7.80
N ILE A 190 13.19 0.52 -8.84
CA ILE A 190 12.13 1.34 -9.43
C ILE A 190 10.77 0.63 -9.50
N HIS A 191 10.73 -0.69 -9.25
CA HIS A 191 9.50 -1.46 -9.34
C HIS A 191 9.53 -2.66 -8.40
N VAL A 192 8.34 -3.14 -8.02
CA VAL A 192 8.12 -4.28 -7.15
C VAL A 192 6.83 -5.01 -7.53
N GLY A 193 6.79 -6.32 -7.30
CA GLY A 193 5.58 -7.14 -7.45
C GLY A 193 5.62 -8.34 -6.51
N ILE A 194 4.48 -9.02 -6.39
CA ILE A 194 4.27 -10.18 -5.52
C ILE A 194 4.39 -11.46 -6.34
N MET A 195 5.19 -12.40 -5.88
CA MET A 195 5.33 -13.72 -6.49
C MET A 195 4.08 -14.56 -6.30
N LEU A 196 3.71 -15.27 -7.34
CA LEU A 196 2.68 -16.31 -7.37
C LEU A 196 3.33 -17.64 -7.74
N GLU A 197 2.51 -18.71 -7.80
CA GLU A 197 2.99 -20.02 -8.26
C GLU A 197 3.47 -19.99 -9.72
N ASN A 198 4.27 -21.00 -10.08
CA ASN A 198 4.73 -21.25 -11.44
C ASN A 198 5.46 -20.05 -12.07
N GLN A 199 6.31 -19.37 -11.27
CA GLN A 199 7.11 -18.24 -11.73
C GLN A 199 6.24 -17.12 -12.34
N LYS A 200 5.06 -16.88 -11.77
CA LYS A 200 4.21 -15.75 -12.09
C LYS A 200 4.44 -14.63 -11.09
N ILE A 201 4.22 -13.42 -11.56
CA ILE A 201 4.25 -12.22 -10.73
C ILE A 201 2.97 -11.42 -10.94
N ILE A 202 2.37 -10.94 -9.86
CA ILE A 202 1.31 -9.94 -9.90
C ILE A 202 1.87 -8.58 -9.50
N HIS A 203 1.68 -7.58 -10.34
CA HIS A 203 2.25 -6.25 -10.16
C HIS A 203 1.41 -5.17 -10.82
N ALA A 204 1.61 -3.89 -10.43
CA ALA A 204 0.92 -2.76 -11.02
C ALA A 204 1.78 -2.10 -12.11
N HIS A 205 1.42 -2.31 -13.37
CA HIS A 205 2.05 -1.69 -14.55
C HIS A 205 0.99 -1.40 -15.62
N GLY A 206 0.62 -0.13 -15.77
CA GLY A 206 -0.56 0.30 -16.51
C GLY A 206 -1.86 -0.06 -15.80
N LYS A 207 -1.95 -1.23 -15.24
CA LYS A 207 -2.97 -1.79 -14.34
C LYS A 207 -2.34 -2.90 -13.51
N VAL A 208 -3.02 -3.37 -12.48
CA VAL A 208 -2.61 -4.61 -11.80
C VAL A 208 -2.82 -5.78 -12.75
N ARG A 209 -1.77 -6.55 -12.98
CA ARG A 209 -1.71 -7.63 -13.97
C ARG A 209 -0.81 -8.77 -13.52
N ILE A 210 -0.95 -9.92 -14.18
CA ILE A 210 -0.07 -11.08 -13.99
C ILE A 210 0.76 -11.28 -15.24
N ASP A 211 2.07 -11.37 -15.07
CA ASP A 211 3.04 -11.67 -16.10
C ASP A 211 3.94 -12.85 -15.69
N ASP A 212 4.78 -13.33 -16.60
CA ASP A 212 5.80 -14.33 -16.29
C ASP A 212 7.05 -13.65 -15.70
N LEU A 213 7.73 -14.32 -14.76
CA LEU A 213 9.01 -13.90 -14.23
C LEU A 213 10.07 -14.98 -14.50
N ASP A 214 11.23 -14.56 -14.98
CA ASP A 214 12.43 -15.38 -15.07
C ASP A 214 13.65 -14.65 -14.49
N CYS A 215 14.83 -15.22 -14.60
CA CYS A 215 16.08 -14.64 -14.09
C CYS A 215 16.50 -13.33 -14.79
N ILE A 216 15.92 -13.00 -15.95
CA ILE A 216 16.14 -11.72 -16.65
C ILE A 216 15.20 -10.64 -16.07
N GLY A 217 13.92 -11.01 -15.81
CA GLY A 217 12.93 -10.09 -15.32
C GLY A 217 11.50 -10.43 -15.74
N ILE A 218 10.62 -9.42 -15.72
CA ILE A 218 9.21 -9.59 -16.10
C ILE A 218 9.08 -9.72 -17.62
N PHE A 219 8.60 -10.87 -18.09
CA PHE A 219 8.25 -11.09 -19.48
C PHE A 219 6.79 -10.75 -19.74
N ASN A 220 6.56 -9.66 -20.45
CA ASN A 220 5.24 -9.20 -20.83
C ASN A 220 4.81 -9.86 -22.14
N LYS A 221 3.83 -10.77 -22.07
CA LYS A 221 3.33 -11.51 -23.25
C LYS A 221 2.67 -10.63 -24.30
N ASP A 222 1.98 -9.56 -23.90
CA ASP A 222 1.28 -8.66 -24.81
C ASP A 222 2.29 -7.90 -25.70
N GLN A 223 3.46 -7.57 -25.12
CA GLN A 223 4.54 -6.87 -25.81
C GLN A 223 5.62 -7.79 -26.34
N ASN A 224 5.58 -9.08 -26.01
CA ASN A 224 6.57 -10.12 -26.37
C ASN A 224 8.01 -9.69 -26.04
N LYS A 225 8.23 -9.12 -24.83
CA LYS A 225 9.55 -8.67 -24.37
C LYS A 225 9.64 -8.59 -22.85
N HIS A 226 10.87 -8.60 -22.34
CA HIS A 226 11.12 -8.21 -20.95
C HIS A 226 10.93 -6.70 -20.78
N THR A 227 10.21 -6.33 -19.70
CA THR A 227 9.85 -4.92 -19.41
C THR A 227 10.56 -4.37 -18.17
N HIS A 228 10.92 -5.22 -17.22
CA HIS A 228 11.55 -4.85 -15.96
C HIS A 228 12.69 -5.83 -15.68
N LYS A 229 13.89 -5.31 -15.48
CA LYS A 229 15.09 -6.10 -15.17
C LYS A 229 15.07 -6.54 -13.71
N LEU A 230 15.09 -7.85 -13.45
CA LEU A 230 15.12 -8.39 -12.09
C LEU A 230 16.43 -8.00 -11.38
N ARG A 231 16.30 -7.54 -10.15
CA ARG A 231 17.44 -7.31 -9.25
C ARG A 231 17.62 -8.46 -8.28
N PHE A 232 16.56 -8.80 -7.55
CA PHE A 232 16.49 -9.92 -6.62
C PHE A 232 15.04 -10.20 -6.20
N VAL A 233 14.82 -11.35 -5.57
CA VAL A 233 13.58 -11.70 -4.87
C VAL A 233 13.87 -11.75 -3.38
N LYS A 234 12.92 -11.30 -2.56
CA LYS A 234 13.01 -11.34 -1.11
C LYS A 234 11.83 -12.04 -0.47
N ARG A 235 12.10 -12.82 0.54
CA ARG A 235 11.09 -13.40 1.43
C ARG A 235 10.80 -12.44 2.57
N ILE A 236 9.56 -12.04 2.68
CA ILE A 236 9.08 -11.19 3.77
C ILE A 236 8.56 -12.13 4.87
N CYS A 237 9.35 -12.28 5.92
CA CYS A 237 8.90 -13.04 7.09
C CYS A 237 8.00 -12.13 7.95
N PRO A 238 6.84 -12.63 8.44
CA PRO A 238 6.11 -11.91 9.48
C PRO A 238 7.02 -11.75 10.69
N ASN A 239 7.06 -10.55 11.26
CA ASN A 239 7.73 -10.37 12.55
C ASN A 239 7.07 -11.30 13.56
N PRO A 240 7.86 -12.05 14.36
CA PRO A 240 7.35 -13.00 15.36
C PRO A 240 6.52 -12.31 16.45
#